data_6e5d99f42e93eff62d172db2dc8bc634
#
_entry.id   6e5d99f42e93eff62d172db2dc8bc634
#
_cell.length_a   1.000
_cell.length_b   1.000
_cell.length_c   1.000
_cell.angle_alpha   90.00
_cell.angle_beta   90.00
_cell.angle_gamma   90.00
#
_symmetry.space_group_name_H-M   'P 1'
#
loop_
_entity.id
_entity.type
_entity.pdbx_description
1 polymer ?
#
loop_
_entity_poly.entity_id
_entity_poly.type
_entity_poly.pdbx_seq_one_letter_code
_entity_poly.pdbx_strand_id
1 'polypeptide(L)'
;MKFFRKLGFQLVLFFIVAITIPIVMLMVSSITTTSSSMENNVKVTSEQTLNEAQKQFTTYLKTLSQPVDLLTRKNEVKHLEDQGTLSDNVKAVRDSLIASVKVTNGAERAFFATNTNLEITGWGEYNPETGKTLSKGGLENGVDRTKEVWYTDCKGLKARNSIYAYFSKPYYSKDFDKTIITVSQEIKHSDGTNYGTVGMHIDFSEITDFVQGIGLLNTGFVVLADEDGNILVNNDNNKYVTDSVSGLNCWSTVKGLTDADYDKAFSFDENINGEKVHVVTSKDAVTGWTLVGFISSKETSATTNKMISNTVIFSIIAFVIGIGIALAVTASMTKEIKKVSGHMKDVAGGDLTDRIDVKKKNEFGDLENNFNNMVENMAVLIKGVEEKSGVIVDASAKIAGVSKSTTETVGQVSEAIQSVAVGASGQADSTQTATQEVENLSLIHISEPTRLQLI
;
A
#
# COMPACT_ATOMS: atom_id res chain seq x y z
N MET A 1 26.97 33.26 39.25
CA MET A 1 28.25 33.03 38.50
C MET A 1 29.23 32.05 39.16
N LYS A 2 29.38 31.95 40.48
CA LYS A 2 30.32 30.97 41.12
C LYS A 2 29.97 29.50 40.94
N PHE A 3 28.69 29.15 40.67
CA PHE A 3 28.23 27.77 40.48
C PHE A 3 28.69 27.16 39.14
N PHE A 4 28.71 27.96 38.06
CA PHE A 4 29.15 27.57 36.74
C PHE A 4 30.66 27.29 36.60
N ARG A 5 31.45 27.67 37.60
CA ARG A 5 32.92 27.47 37.62
C ARG A 5 33.34 26.18 38.34
N LYS A 6 32.42 25.43 38.92
CA LYS A 6 32.78 24.19 39.58
C LYS A 6 32.97 23.09 38.55
N LEU A 7 34.12 22.41 38.60
CA LEU A 7 34.49 21.32 37.68
C LEU A 7 33.37 20.27 37.50
N GLY A 8 32.72 19.89 38.61
CA GLY A 8 31.61 18.93 38.56
C GLY A 8 30.41 19.43 37.75
N PHE A 9 30.09 20.73 37.80
CA PHE A 9 29.02 21.31 37.00
C PHE A 9 29.38 21.35 35.50
N GLN A 10 30.62 21.69 35.17
CA GLN A 10 31.08 21.71 33.78
C GLN A 10 31.12 20.34 33.19
N LEU A 11 31.54 19.31 33.96
CA LEU A 11 31.53 17.92 33.52
C LEU A 11 30.09 17.41 33.29
N VAL A 12 29.15 17.72 34.23
CA VAL A 12 27.73 17.35 34.03
C VAL A 12 27.16 18.01 32.79
N LEU A 13 27.41 19.31 32.58
CA LEU A 13 26.94 20.04 31.42
C LEU A 13 27.51 19.48 30.13
N PHE A 14 28.80 19.16 30.11
CA PHE A 14 29.47 18.56 28.98
C PHE A 14 28.86 17.19 28.64
N PHE A 15 28.66 16.33 29.63
CA PHE A 15 28.03 15.02 29.41
C PHE A 15 26.59 15.13 28.96
N ILE A 16 25.80 16.06 29.55
CA ILE A 16 24.42 16.32 29.11
C ILE A 16 24.40 16.71 27.65
N VAL A 17 25.23 17.66 27.22
CA VAL A 17 25.29 18.10 25.83
C VAL A 17 25.74 16.97 24.91
N ALA A 18 26.79 16.24 25.31
CA ALA A 18 27.33 15.10 24.55
C ALA A 18 26.31 13.96 24.37
N ILE A 19 25.41 13.76 25.31
CA ILE A 19 24.35 12.75 25.26
C ILE A 19 23.13 13.27 24.53
N THR A 20 22.75 14.53 24.74
CA THR A 20 21.52 15.11 24.17
C THR A 20 21.59 15.22 22.66
N ILE A 21 22.72 15.71 22.11
CA ILE A 21 22.88 15.96 20.67
C ILE A 21 22.68 14.67 19.86
N PRO A 22 23.39 13.54 20.13
CA PRO A 22 23.19 12.30 19.40
C PRO A 22 21.79 11.73 19.54
N ILE A 23 21.19 11.78 20.76
CA ILE A 23 19.84 11.26 20.98
C ILE A 23 18.83 12.06 20.17
N VAL A 24 18.92 13.39 20.16
CA VAL A 24 18.01 14.24 19.38
C VAL A 24 18.21 13.99 17.88
N MET A 25 19.44 13.90 17.40
CA MET A 25 19.72 13.59 15.99
C MET A 25 19.15 12.23 15.58
N LEU A 26 19.36 11.20 16.39
CA LEU A 26 18.81 9.86 16.12
C LEU A 26 17.30 9.85 16.17
N MET A 27 16.69 10.56 17.13
CA MET A 27 15.24 10.68 17.24
C MET A 27 14.65 11.37 16.01
N VAL A 28 15.20 12.51 15.60
CA VAL A 28 14.74 13.24 14.41
C VAL A 28 14.93 12.39 13.15
N SER A 29 16.10 11.78 12.98
CA SER A 29 16.37 10.88 11.84
C SER A 29 15.43 9.70 11.81
N SER A 30 15.19 9.03 12.94
CA SER A 30 14.26 7.91 13.04
C SER A 30 12.82 8.32 12.71
N ILE A 31 12.35 9.46 13.22
CA ILE A 31 11.00 9.97 12.96
C ILE A 31 10.83 10.29 11.47
N THR A 32 11.77 11.03 10.88
CA THR A 32 11.71 11.39 9.45
C THR A 32 11.77 10.16 8.55
N THR A 33 12.67 9.24 8.85
CA THR A 33 12.81 7.99 8.08
C THR A 33 11.57 7.12 8.20
N THR A 34 11.00 6.97 9.40
CA THR A 34 9.77 6.20 9.63
C THR A 34 8.60 6.80 8.87
N SER A 35 8.41 8.12 8.94
CA SER A 35 7.32 8.80 8.23
C SER A 35 7.46 8.66 6.72
N SER A 36 8.64 8.94 6.18
CA SER A 36 8.91 8.82 4.75
C SER A 36 8.80 7.38 4.24
N SER A 37 9.31 6.41 5.00
CA SER A 37 9.20 4.99 4.64
C SER A 37 7.74 4.53 4.65
N MET A 38 6.93 5.01 5.60
CA MET A 38 5.53 4.63 5.67
C MET A 38 4.72 5.24 4.52
N GLU A 39 4.93 6.52 4.19
CA GLU A 39 4.30 7.14 3.01
C GLU A 39 4.68 6.40 1.72
N ASN A 40 5.96 6.08 1.54
CA ASN A 40 6.40 5.32 0.37
C ASN A 40 5.83 3.89 0.33
N ASN A 41 5.75 3.21 1.48
CA ASN A 41 5.15 1.88 1.55
C ASN A 41 3.65 1.91 1.19
N VAL A 42 2.90 2.90 1.66
CA VAL A 42 1.49 3.06 1.28
C VAL A 42 1.36 3.27 -0.21
N LYS A 43 2.17 4.17 -0.77
CA LYS A 43 2.19 4.44 -2.21
C LYS A 43 2.47 3.17 -3.01
N VAL A 44 3.58 2.50 -2.74
CA VAL A 44 4.01 1.30 -3.48
C VAL A 44 2.99 0.18 -3.33
N THR A 45 2.53 -0.09 -2.10
CA THR A 45 1.59 -1.18 -1.85
C THR A 45 0.23 -0.92 -2.50
N SER A 46 -0.27 0.31 -2.42
CA SER A 46 -1.55 0.67 -3.04
C SER A 46 -1.49 0.61 -4.56
N GLU A 47 -0.41 1.10 -5.17
CA GLU A 47 -0.19 1.00 -6.62
C GLU A 47 -0.07 -0.46 -7.07
N GLN A 48 0.67 -1.29 -6.33
CA GLN A 48 0.79 -2.72 -6.64
C GLN A 48 -0.56 -3.45 -6.52
N THR A 49 -1.31 -3.18 -5.44
CA THR A 49 -2.62 -3.80 -5.23
C THR A 49 -3.60 -3.38 -6.32
N LEU A 50 -3.63 -2.09 -6.68
CA LEU A 50 -4.53 -1.63 -7.73
C LEU A 50 -4.11 -2.12 -9.12
N ASN A 51 -2.80 -2.21 -9.41
CA ASN A 51 -2.30 -2.83 -10.65
C ASN A 51 -2.73 -4.29 -10.77
N GLU A 52 -2.68 -5.05 -9.67
CA GLU A 52 -3.14 -6.43 -9.68
C GLU A 52 -4.66 -6.52 -9.86
N ALA A 53 -5.41 -5.66 -9.16
CA ALA A 53 -6.86 -5.55 -9.34
C ALA A 53 -7.23 -5.17 -10.79
N GLN A 54 -6.47 -4.26 -11.41
CA GLN A 54 -6.67 -3.88 -12.81
C GLN A 54 -6.46 -5.07 -13.77
N LYS A 55 -5.42 -5.86 -13.57
CA LYS A 55 -5.19 -7.08 -14.37
C LYS A 55 -6.32 -8.09 -14.21
N GLN A 56 -6.80 -8.27 -12.99
CA GLN A 56 -7.94 -9.14 -12.72
C GLN A 56 -9.21 -8.59 -13.37
N PHE A 57 -9.44 -7.28 -13.32
CA PHE A 57 -10.55 -6.61 -13.99
C PHE A 57 -10.51 -6.81 -15.50
N THR A 58 -9.36 -6.54 -16.13
CA THR A 58 -9.18 -6.80 -17.57
C THR A 58 -9.39 -8.26 -17.92
N THR A 59 -8.92 -9.20 -17.08
CA THR A 59 -9.15 -10.62 -17.26
C THR A 59 -10.64 -10.94 -17.15
N TYR A 60 -11.33 -10.34 -16.19
CA TYR A 60 -12.76 -10.51 -16.03
C TYR A 60 -13.54 -9.98 -17.24
N LEU A 61 -13.24 -8.78 -17.74
CA LEU A 61 -13.81 -8.26 -18.99
C LEU A 61 -13.57 -9.19 -20.17
N LYS A 62 -12.40 -9.83 -20.23
CA LYS A 62 -12.09 -10.82 -21.25
C LYS A 62 -13.00 -12.05 -21.14
N THR A 63 -13.28 -12.54 -19.95
CA THR A 63 -14.20 -13.68 -19.79
C THR A 63 -15.62 -13.34 -20.23
N LEU A 64 -16.08 -12.09 -20.01
CA LEU A 64 -17.38 -11.64 -20.48
C LEU A 64 -17.44 -11.47 -22.01
N SER A 65 -16.33 -11.08 -22.64
CA SER A 65 -16.27 -10.83 -24.08
C SER A 65 -16.04 -12.11 -24.91
N GLN A 66 -15.39 -13.12 -24.36
CA GLN A 66 -15.05 -14.35 -25.09
C GLN A 66 -16.25 -15.04 -25.72
N PRO A 67 -17.40 -15.24 -25.06
CA PRO A 67 -18.58 -15.84 -25.67
C PRO A 67 -19.12 -15.02 -26.83
N VAL A 68 -19.05 -13.70 -26.76
CA VAL A 68 -19.44 -12.78 -27.84
C VAL A 68 -18.49 -12.93 -29.04
N ASP A 69 -17.17 -12.97 -28.79
CA ASP A 69 -16.17 -13.20 -29.86
C ASP A 69 -16.36 -14.57 -30.52
N LEU A 70 -16.64 -15.61 -29.74
CA LEU A 70 -16.92 -16.94 -30.29
C LEU A 70 -18.17 -16.95 -31.18
N LEU A 71 -19.22 -16.21 -30.81
CA LEU A 71 -20.42 -16.07 -31.61
C LEU A 71 -20.13 -15.41 -32.98
N THR A 72 -19.24 -14.40 -33.02
CA THR A 72 -18.88 -13.74 -34.28
C THR A 72 -18.20 -14.70 -35.28
N ARG A 73 -17.64 -15.80 -34.80
CA ARG A 73 -16.92 -16.81 -35.61
C ARG A 73 -17.79 -17.97 -36.10
N LYS A 74 -19.02 -18.06 -35.59
CA LYS A 74 -19.96 -19.13 -35.94
C LYS A 74 -20.49 -18.95 -37.33
N ASN A 75 -20.48 -20.04 -38.13
CA ASN A 75 -20.97 -20.01 -39.52
C ASN A 75 -22.44 -19.64 -39.59
N GLU A 76 -23.27 -20.19 -38.70
CA GLU A 76 -24.71 -19.90 -38.63
C GLU A 76 -25.00 -18.40 -38.33
N VAL A 77 -24.11 -17.72 -37.62
CA VAL A 77 -24.22 -16.30 -37.35
C VAL A 77 -23.78 -15.47 -38.55
N LYS A 78 -22.67 -15.84 -39.21
CA LYS A 78 -22.12 -15.12 -40.39
C LYS A 78 -22.99 -15.26 -41.63
N HIS A 79 -23.72 -16.35 -41.76
CA HIS A 79 -24.46 -16.74 -42.98
C HIS A 79 -25.95 -16.93 -42.73
N LEU A 80 -26.53 -16.17 -41.76
CA LEU A 80 -27.94 -16.28 -41.41
C LEU A 80 -28.85 -16.09 -42.63
N GLU A 81 -28.54 -15.17 -43.53
CA GLU A 81 -29.35 -14.83 -44.70
C GLU A 81 -28.87 -15.49 -46.00
N ASP A 82 -27.72 -16.18 -45.98
CA ASP A 82 -27.05 -16.60 -47.24
C ASP A 82 -27.58 -17.90 -47.82
N GLN A 83 -27.93 -18.91 -47.08
CA GLN A 83 -28.39 -20.19 -47.59
C GLN A 83 -29.20 -21.02 -46.59
N GLY A 84 -30.18 -21.73 -47.08
CA GLY A 84 -31.07 -22.59 -46.31
C GLY A 84 -32.43 -21.95 -46.03
N THR A 85 -33.26 -22.66 -45.31
CA THR A 85 -34.49 -22.03 -44.81
C THR A 85 -34.08 -21.11 -43.65
N LEU A 86 -34.50 -19.83 -43.72
CA LEU A 86 -34.27 -18.85 -42.64
C LEU A 86 -34.61 -19.43 -41.28
N SER A 87 -35.64 -20.27 -41.21
CA SER A 87 -36.09 -20.98 -40.02
C SER A 87 -35.00 -21.88 -39.38
N ASP A 88 -34.27 -22.62 -40.17
CA ASP A 88 -33.23 -23.54 -39.66
C ASP A 88 -31.98 -22.76 -39.22
N ASN A 89 -31.62 -21.72 -39.96
CA ASN A 89 -30.53 -20.86 -39.61
C ASN A 89 -30.86 -20.05 -38.30
N VAL A 90 -32.05 -19.53 -38.16
CA VAL A 90 -32.55 -18.88 -36.96
C VAL A 90 -32.46 -19.78 -35.73
N LYS A 91 -32.87 -21.04 -35.88
CA LYS A 91 -32.77 -22.03 -34.81
C LYS A 91 -31.32 -22.26 -34.38
N ALA A 92 -30.42 -22.46 -35.32
CA ALA A 92 -29.00 -22.69 -35.06
C ALA A 92 -28.34 -21.48 -34.36
N VAL A 93 -28.63 -20.25 -34.83
CA VAL A 93 -28.15 -19.01 -34.19
C VAL A 93 -28.71 -18.91 -32.78
N ARG A 94 -30.02 -19.07 -32.58
CA ARG A 94 -30.65 -19.03 -31.25
C ARG A 94 -30.02 -20.05 -30.29
N ASP A 95 -29.78 -21.28 -30.72
CA ASP A 95 -29.21 -22.31 -29.86
C ASP A 95 -27.76 -21.98 -29.49
N SER A 96 -27.00 -21.34 -30.37
CA SER A 96 -25.66 -20.80 -30.09
C SER A 96 -25.71 -19.63 -29.11
N LEU A 97 -26.67 -18.71 -29.23
CA LEU A 97 -26.89 -17.60 -28.27
C LEU A 97 -27.21 -18.14 -26.87
N ILE A 98 -28.14 -19.11 -26.79
CA ILE A 98 -28.50 -19.75 -25.50
C ILE A 98 -27.30 -20.46 -24.88
N ALA A 99 -26.49 -21.17 -25.68
CA ALA A 99 -25.28 -21.80 -25.17
C ALA A 99 -24.31 -20.79 -24.58
N SER A 100 -24.15 -19.62 -25.21
CA SER A 100 -23.29 -18.55 -24.74
C SER A 100 -23.77 -17.94 -23.43
N VAL A 101 -25.09 -17.72 -23.27
CA VAL A 101 -25.67 -17.25 -21.99
C VAL A 101 -25.41 -18.24 -20.86
N LYS A 102 -25.59 -19.55 -21.13
CA LYS A 102 -25.41 -20.59 -20.10
C LYS A 102 -24.00 -20.71 -19.55
N VAL A 103 -22.97 -20.30 -20.31
CA VAL A 103 -21.57 -20.39 -19.90
C VAL A 103 -21.02 -19.05 -19.36
N THR A 104 -21.80 -17.98 -19.42
CA THR A 104 -21.38 -16.66 -19.00
C THR A 104 -22.09 -16.29 -17.71
N ASN A 105 -21.32 -16.03 -16.66
CA ASN A 105 -21.87 -15.61 -15.38
C ASN A 105 -22.55 -14.23 -15.50
N GLY A 106 -23.71 -14.08 -14.88
CA GLY A 106 -24.51 -12.85 -14.95
C GLY A 106 -25.15 -12.55 -16.30
N ALA A 107 -24.98 -13.41 -17.32
CA ALA A 107 -25.60 -13.19 -18.62
C ALA A 107 -27.12 -13.42 -18.55
N GLU A 108 -27.88 -12.41 -19.00
CA GLU A 108 -29.33 -12.42 -19.02
C GLU A 108 -29.89 -12.87 -20.37
N ARG A 109 -29.35 -12.32 -21.45
CA ARG A 109 -29.82 -12.57 -22.82
C ARG A 109 -28.66 -12.32 -23.80
N ALA A 110 -28.48 -13.19 -24.77
CA ALA A 110 -27.66 -12.93 -25.95
C ALA A 110 -28.55 -12.57 -27.15
N PHE A 111 -28.01 -11.81 -28.07
CA PHE A 111 -28.72 -11.36 -29.26
C PHE A 111 -27.79 -11.25 -30.46
N PHE A 112 -28.37 -11.32 -31.64
CA PHE A 112 -27.74 -10.98 -32.91
C PHE A 112 -28.69 -10.07 -33.69
N ALA A 113 -28.29 -8.83 -33.90
CA ALA A 113 -29.05 -7.84 -34.67
C ALA A 113 -28.35 -7.56 -35.99
N THR A 114 -29.08 -7.72 -37.10
CA THR A 114 -28.55 -7.48 -38.46
C THR A 114 -28.79 -6.03 -38.88
N ASN A 115 -28.09 -5.60 -39.95
CA ASN A 115 -28.35 -4.31 -40.60
C ASN A 115 -29.61 -4.31 -41.46
N THR A 116 -30.29 -5.46 -41.59
CA THR A 116 -31.54 -5.65 -42.34
C THR A 116 -32.77 -5.66 -41.44
N ASN A 117 -32.66 -5.15 -40.21
CA ASN A 117 -33.71 -5.09 -39.20
C ASN A 117 -34.24 -6.44 -38.71
N LEU A 118 -33.37 -7.44 -38.64
CA LEU A 118 -33.67 -8.72 -37.99
C LEU A 118 -32.95 -8.78 -36.66
N GLU A 119 -33.63 -9.22 -35.61
CA GLU A 119 -33.02 -9.56 -34.33
C GLU A 119 -33.32 -10.99 -33.94
N ILE A 120 -32.30 -11.75 -33.58
CA ILE A 120 -32.46 -13.06 -32.96
C ILE A 120 -31.99 -12.97 -31.52
N THR A 121 -32.82 -13.41 -30.60
CA THR A 121 -32.49 -13.43 -29.19
C THR A 121 -32.46 -14.86 -28.67
N GLY A 122 -31.66 -15.09 -27.62
CA GLY A 122 -31.59 -16.37 -26.96
C GLY A 122 -31.20 -16.26 -25.50
N TRP A 123 -31.95 -16.92 -24.62
CA TRP A 123 -31.65 -17.02 -23.20
C TRP A 123 -32.22 -18.31 -22.59
N GLY A 124 -31.81 -18.61 -21.36
CA GLY A 124 -32.38 -19.71 -20.60
C GLY A 124 -33.23 -19.20 -19.44
N GLU A 125 -34.42 -19.70 -19.27
CA GLU A 125 -35.24 -19.42 -18.10
C GLU A 125 -35.29 -20.66 -17.20
N TYR A 126 -34.84 -20.54 -15.96
CA TYR A 126 -34.89 -21.62 -14.99
C TYR A 126 -36.30 -21.79 -14.46
N ASN A 127 -36.87 -22.99 -14.58
CA ASN A 127 -38.14 -23.33 -13.98
C ASN A 127 -37.89 -24.06 -12.65
N PRO A 128 -38.21 -23.42 -11.51
CA PRO A 128 -37.96 -24.00 -10.19
C PRO A 128 -38.83 -25.27 -9.91
N GLU A 129 -40.00 -25.37 -10.54
CA GLU A 129 -40.90 -26.49 -10.31
C GLU A 129 -40.40 -27.80 -10.98
N THR A 130 -39.76 -27.65 -12.13
CA THR A 130 -39.25 -28.81 -12.89
C THR A 130 -37.75 -29.01 -12.73
N GLY A 131 -37.03 -28.06 -12.13
CA GLY A 131 -35.58 -28.07 -12.05
C GLY A 131 -34.86 -27.98 -13.41
N LYS A 132 -35.57 -27.57 -14.47
CA LYS A 132 -35.05 -27.49 -15.83
C LYS A 132 -34.95 -26.05 -16.32
N THR A 133 -33.91 -25.78 -17.11
CA THR A 133 -33.80 -24.54 -17.86
C THR A 133 -34.54 -24.68 -19.20
N LEU A 134 -35.53 -23.85 -19.40
CA LEU A 134 -36.23 -23.73 -20.67
C LEU A 134 -35.47 -22.78 -21.60
N SER A 135 -35.29 -23.20 -22.84
CA SER A 135 -34.72 -22.36 -23.90
C SER A 135 -35.79 -21.39 -24.42
N LYS A 136 -35.47 -20.10 -24.36
CA LYS A 136 -36.35 -19.00 -24.79
C LYS A 136 -35.67 -18.20 -25.90
N GLY A 137 -36.43 -17.31 -26.53
CA GLY A 137 -35.95 -16.43 -27.56
C GLY A 137 -36.43 -16.84 -28.95
N GLY A 138 -36.15 -16.04 -29.93
CA GLY A 138 -36.61 -16.25 -31.30
C GLY A 138 -36.22 -15.11 -32.22
N LEU A 139 -36.80 -15.12 -33.43
CA LEU A 139 -36.64 -14.11 -34.44
C LEU A 139 -37.70 -13.02 -34.27
N GLU A 140 -37.26 -11.77 -34.25
CA GLU A 140 -38.10 -10.58 -34.40
C GLU A 140 -37.74 -9.88 -35.70
N ASN A 141 -38.74 -9.60 -36.54
CA ASN A 141 -38.62 -8.90 -37.81
C ASN A 141 -39.01 -7.44 -37.67
N GLY A 142 -38.32 -6.56 -38.41
CA GLY A 142 -38.67 -5.13 -38.43
C GLY A 142 -38.17 -4.35 -37.21
N VAL A 143 -37.29 -4.95 -36.41
CA VAL A 143 -36.67 -4.30 -35.27
C VAL A 143 -35.37 -3.62 -35.69
N ASP A 144 -35.38 -2.30 -35.80
CA ASP A 144 -34.19 -1.49 -36.11
C ASP A 144 -33.36 -1.25 -34.86
N ARG A 145 -32.28 -1.98 -34.70
CA ARG A 145 -31.28 -1.81 -33.64
C ARG A 145 -30.06 -0.99 -34.07
N THR A 146 -30.02 -0.55 -35.31
CA THR A 146 -28.83 0.12 -35.89
C THR A 146 -28.50 1.46 -35.24
N LYS A 147 -29.41 2.04 -34.45
CA LYS A 147 -29.25 3.29 -33.72
C LYS A 147 -28.89 3.11 -32.25
N GLU A 148 -28.91 1.87 -31.75
CA GLU A 148 -28.51 1.58 -30.38
C GLU A 148 -27.03 1.83 -30.17
N VAL A 149 -26.64 2.36 -29.00
CA VAL A 149 -25.24 2.70 -28.68
C VAL A 149 -24.33 1.47 -28.80
N TRP A 150 -24.78 0.33 -28.28
CA TRP A 150 -24.03 -0.91 -28.37
C TRP A 150 -23.87 -1.44 -29.82
N TYR A 151 -24.75 -1.02 -30.74
CA TYR A 151 -24.64 -1.36 -32.16
C TYR A 151 -23.70 -0.40 -32.91
N THR A 152 -23.73 0.88 -32.58
CA THR A 152 -22.91 1.89 -33.26
C THR A 152 -21.47 1.89 -32.79
N ASP A 153 -21.25 1.79 -31.51
CA ASP A 153 -19.96 2.02 -30.88
C ASP A 153 -19.05 0.78 -30.92
N CYS A 154 -19.61 -0.41 -31.20
CA CYS A 154 -18.79 -1.59 -31.44
C CYS A 154 -18.16 -1.64 -32.84
N LYS A 155 -18.60 -0.74 -33.78
CA LYS A 155 -18.10 -0.76 -35.17
C LYS A 155 -16.66 -0.30 -35.27
N GLY A 156 -15.87 -1.07 -35.99
CA GLY A 156 -14.48 -0.70 -36.28
C GLY A 156 -13.54 -0.67 -35.07
N LEU A 157 -13.96 -1.21 -33.93
CA LEU A 157 -13.10 -1.27 -32.76
C LEU A 157 -11.83 -2.04 -33.03
N LYS A 158 -10.71 -1.49 -32.55
CA LYS A 158 -9.42 -2.18 -32.50
C LYS A 158 -9.32 -2.93 -31.20
N ALA A 159 -8.73 -4.12 -31.24
CA ALA A 159 -8.49 -4.88 -30.03
C ALA A 159 -7.61 -4.13 -29.05
N ARG A 160 -8.03 -4.12 -27.80
CA ARG A 160 -7.20 -3.72 -26.65
C ARG A 160 -7.14 -4.92 -25.70
N ASN A 161 -5.95 -5.29 -25.23
CA ASN A 161 -5.72 -6.47 -24.41
C ASN A 161 -6.31 -7.78 -25.01
N SER A 162 -6.32 -7.89 -26.35
CA SER A 162 -6.94 -8.99 -27.10
C SER A 162 -8.48 -9.08 -26.94
N ILE A 163 -9.13 -8.01 -26.54
CA ILE A 163 -10.59 -7.86 -26.48
C ILE A 163 -11.04 -6.98 -27.64
N TYR A 164 -12.00 -7.48 -28.43
CA TYR A 164 -12.58 -6.81 -29.60
C TYR A 164 -13.99 -6.29 -29.32
N ALA A 165 -14.52 -6.51 -28.13
CA ALA A 165 -15.87 -6.16 -27.78
C ALA A 165 -15.97 -4.75 -27.20
N TYR A 166 -17.09 -4.10 -27.48
CA TYR A 166 -17.55 -2.88 -26.82
C TYR A 166 -18.28 -3.23 -25.53
N PHE A 167 -18.07 -2.45 -24.49
CA PHE A 167 -18.77 -2.51 -23.22
C PHE A 167 -19.57 -1.23 -23.03
N SER A 168 -20.89 -1.31 -22.96
CA SER A 168 -21.73 -0.13 -22.74
C SER A 168 -21.54 0.38 -21.30
N LYS A 169 -21.82 1.68 -21.06
CA LYS A 169 -22.07 2.16 -19.69
C LYS A 169 -23.25 1.39 -19.10
N PRO A 170 -23.29 1.20 -17.77
CA PRO A 170 -24.41 0.54 -17.12
C PRO A 170 -25.69 1.36 -17.29
N TYR A 171 -26.80 0.69 -17.56
CA TYR A 171 -28.11 1.30 -17.70
C TYR A 171 -29.21 0.39 -17.11
N TYR A 172 -30.29 1.01 -16.63
CA TYR A 172 -31.42 0.25 -16.12
C TYR A 172 -32.24 -0.34 -17.27
N SER A 173 -32.45 -1.64 -17.24
CA SER A 173 -33.26 -2.36 -18.20
C SER A 173 -34.62 -2.71 -17.60
N LYS A 174 -35.70 -2.23 -18.23
CA LYS A 174 -37.04 -2.60 -17.84
C LYS A 174 -37.37 -4.09 -18.09
N ASP A 175 -36.74 -4.69 -19.09
CA ASP A 175 -36.96 -6.09 -19.44
C ASP A 175 -36.45 -7.05 -18.36
N PHE A 176 -35.38 -6.66 -17.68
CA PHE A 176 -34.73 -7.48 -16.65
C PHE A 176 -35.00 -6.97 -15.23
N ASP A 177 -35.60 -5.78 -15.10
CA ASP A 177 -35.80 -5.06 -13.81
C ASP A 177 -34.53 -4.88 -13.00
N LYS A 178 -33.43 -4.60 -13.68
CA LYS A 178 -32.10 -4.42 -13.07
C LYS A 178 -31.16 -3.56 -13.94
N THR A 179 -30.05 -3.15 -13.36
CA THR A 179 -28.96 -2.49 -14.07
C THR A 179 -28.13 -3.52 -14.80
N ILE A 180 -27.91 -3.31 -16.09
CA ILE A 180 -27.13 -4.20 -16.96
C ILE A 180 -26.07 -3.41 -17.71
N ILE A 181 -25.10 -4.14 -18.24
CA ILE A 181 -24.22 -3.69 -19.34
C ILE A 181 -24.50 -4.52 -20.58
N THR A 182 -24.15 -3.97 -21.71
CA THR A 182 -24.17 -4.72 -22.98
C THR A 182 -22.74 -4.88 -23.48
N VAL A 183 -22.34 -6.14 -23.69
CA VAL A 183 -21.09 -6.49 -24.34
C VAL A 183 -21.41 -6.83 -25.78
N SER A 184 -20.80 -6.15 -26.76
CA SER A 184 -21.17 -6.33 -28.17
C SER A 184 -19.95 -6.31 -29.08
N GLN A 185 -20.07 -6.96 -30.24
CA GLN A 185 -19.03 -7.02 -31.25
C GLN A 185 -19.63 -7.01 -32.65
N GLU A 186 -19.01 -6.24 -33.54
CA GLU A 186 -19.38 -6.14 -34.93
C GLU A 186 -19.12 -7.47 -35.69
N ILE A 187 -20.03 -7.83 -36.57
CA ILE A 187 -19.83 -8.88 -37.59
C ILE A 187 -19.75 -8.21 -38.96
N LYS A 188 -18.80 -8.68 -39.76
CA LYS A 188 -18.60 -8.20 -41.12
C LYS A 188 -18.80 -9.29 -42.14
N HIS A 189 -19.33 -8.91 -43.28
CA HIS A 189 -19.28 -9.71 -44.49
C HIS A 189 -17.83 -9.92 -44.96
N SER A 190 -17.63 -10.86 -45.89
CA SER A 190 -16.31 -11.11 -46.48
C SER A 190 -15.71 -9.93 -47.24
N ASP A 191 -16.53 -8.99 -47.70
CA ASP A 191 -16.14 -7.75 -48.32
C ASP A 191 -15.78 -6.63 -47.33
N GLY A 192 -15.89 -6.91 -46.00
CA GLY A 192 -15.60 -5.95 -44.95
C GLY A 192 -16.76 -5.02 -44.58
N THR A 193 -17.90 -5.10 -45.23
CA THR A 193 -19.09 -4.33 -44.89
C THR A 193 -19.74 -4.85 -43.58
N ASN A 194 -20.40 -3.97 -42.84
CA ASN A 194 -21.11 -4.36 -41.61
C ASN A 194 -22.29 -5.27 -41.94
N TYR A 195 -22.34 -6.45 -41.35
CA TYR A 195 -23.48 -7.38 -41.42
C TYR A 195 -24.43 -7.19 -40.25
N GLY A 196 -23.91 -6.95 -39.09
CA GLY A 196 -24.68 -6.81 -37.86
C GLY A 196 -23.81 -6.75 -36.64
N THR A 197 -24.45 -6.89 -35.50
CA THR A 197 -23.81 -6.90 -34.19
C THR A 197 -24.35 -8.04 -33.36
N VAL A 198 -23.47 -8.85 -32.81
CA VAL A 198 -23.80 -9.82 -31.78
C VAL A 198 -23.44 -9.26 -30.42
N GLY A 199 -24.23 -9.58 -29.42
CA GLY A 199 -23.96 -9.11 -28.08
C GLY A 199 -24.69 -9.88 -27.01
N MET A 200 -24.44 -9.45 -25.78
CA MET A 200 -24.99 -10.05 -24.59
C MET A 200 -25.28 -9.01 -23.54
N HIS A 201 -26.45 -9.06 -22.93
CA HIS A 201 -26.80 -8.29 -21.76
C HIS A 201 -26.34 -9.03 -20.52
N ILE A 202 -25.62 -8.33 -19.65
CA ILE A 202 -24.99 -8.90 -18.46
C ILE A 202 -25.41 -8.07 -17.25
N ASP A 203 -25.78 -8.71 -16.16
CA ASP A 203 -26.10 -8.10 -14.89
C ASP A 203 -24.89 -7.33 -14.37
N PHE A 204 -25.07 -6.04 -14.08
CA PHE A 204 -24.00 -5.17 -13.63
C PHE A 204 -23.58 -5.47 -12.18
N SER A 205 -24.39 -6.18 -11.42
CA SER A 205 -24.05 -6.59 -10.05
C SER A 205 -22.77 -7.39 -9.98
N GLU A 206 -22.45 -8.18 -11.00
CA GLU A 206 -21.22 -8.95 -11.11
C GLU A 206 -19.96 -8.06 -11.11
N ILE A 207 -20.02 -6.93 -11.82
CA ILE A 207 -18.93 -5.92 -11.81
C ILE A 207 -18.93 -5.18 -10.48
N THR A 208 -20.09 -4.88 -9.93
CA THR A 208 -20.23 -4.24 -8.62
C THR A 208 -19.55 -5.07 -7.54
N ASP A 209 -19.86 -6.36 -7.46
CA ASP A 209 -19.29 -7.27 -6.47
C ASP A 209 -17.78 -7.40 -6.61
N PHE A 210 -17.30 -7.47 -7.86
CA PHE A 210 -15.87 -7.49 -8.13
C PHE A 210 -15.18 -6.24 -7.58
N VAL A 211 -15.68 -5.04 -7.90
CA VAL A 211 -15.06 -3.76 -7.50
C VAL A 211 -15.13 -3.56 -5.99
N GLN A 212 -16.27 -3.86 -5.37
CA GLN A 212 -16.45 -3.77 -3.91
C GLN A 212 -15.58 -4.77 -3.15
N GLY A 213 -15.20 -5.86 -3.77
CA GLY A 213 -14.28 -6.85 -3.23
C GLY A 213 -12.81 -6.40 -3.22
N ILE A 214 -12.45 -5.31 -3.91
CA ILE A 214 -11.06 -4.81 -3.92
C ILE A 214 -10.79 -4.06 -2.62
N GLY A 215 -9.98 -4.65 -1.75
CA GLY A 215 -9.50 -4.01 -0.52
C GLY A 215 -8.16 -3.31 -0.73
N LEU A 216 -8.00 -2.12 -0.17
CA LEU A 216 -6.74 -1.37 -0.13
C LEU A 216 -6.32 -1.18 1.32
N LEU A 217 -5.21 -1.79 1.72
CA LEU A 217 -4.75 -1.87 3.11
C LEU A 217 -5.87 -2.44 4.02
N ASN A 218 -6.16 -1.82 5.17
CA ASN A 218 -7.17 -2.31 6.11
C ASN A 218 -8.54 -1.64 5.94
N THR A 219 -8.56 -0.35 5.58
CA THR A 219 -9.80 0.47 5.54
C THR A 219 -10.04 1.14 4.20
N GLY A 220 -9.07 1.04 3.29
CA GLY A 220 -9.19 1.60 1.95
C GLY A 220 -10.17 0.79 1.10
N PHE A 221 -10.79 1.46 0.15
CA PHE A 221 -11.80 0.90 -0.75
C PHE A 221 -11.62 1.46 -2.16
N VAL A 222 -12.28 0.82 -3.12
CA VAL A 222 -12.23 1.20 -4.54
C VAL A 222 -13.63 1.52 -5.02
N VAL A 223 -13.73 2.52 -5.90
CA VAL A 223 -14.91 2.82 -6.72
C VAL A 223 -14.54 2.68 -8.19
N LEU A 224 -15.53 2.47 -9.05
CA LEU A 224 -15.36 2.46 -10.50
C LEU A 224 -16.02 3.72 -11.07
N ALA A 225 -15.30 4.45 -11.90
CA ALA A 225 -15.79 5.65 -12.57
C ALA A 225 -15.71 5.51 -14.10
N ASP A 226 -16.60 6.21 -14.81
CA ASP A 226 -16.54 6.32 -16.25
C ASP A 226 -15.49 7.34 -16.72
N GLU A 227 -15.36 7.54 -18.04
CA GLU A 227 -14.40 8.48 -18.65
C GLU A 227 -14.64 9.95 -18.25
N ASP A 228 -15.86 10.29 -17.85
CA ASP A 228 -16.23 11.63 -17.39
C ASP A 228 -16.07 11.81 -15.88
N GLY A 229 -15.81 10.73 -15.16
CA GLY A 229 -15.64 10.70 -13.72
C GLY A 229 -16.94 10.41 -12.95
N ASN A 230 -18.03 10.04 -13.62
CA ASN A 230 -19.25 9.62 -12.93
C ASN A 230 -19.03 8.24 -12.32
N ILE A 231 -19.47 8.06 -11.08
CA ILE A 231 -19.30 6.79 -10.37
C ILE A 231 -20.29 5.76 -10.92
N LEU A 232 -19.74 4.67 -11.44
CA LEU A 232 -20.51 3.51 -11.94
C LEU A 232 -20.73 2.49 -10.82
N VAL A 233 -19.71 2.27 -10.00
CA VAL A 233 -19.78 1.41 -8.81
C VAL A 233 -19.32 2.22 -7.62
N ASN A 234 -20.19 2.37 -6.64
CA ASN A 234 -19.89 2.96 -5.36
C ASN A 234 -19.58 1.88 -4.31
N ASN A 235 -18.92 2.26 -3.25
CA ASN A 235 -18.64 1.40 -2.11
C ASN A 235 -19.35 1.95 -0.87
N ASP A 236 -19.94 1.09 -0.06
CA ASP A 236 -20.69 1.48 1.15
C ASP A 236 -19.84 2.23 2.17
N ASN A 237 -18.50 2.00 2.15
CA ASN A 237 -17.53 2.73 2.98
C ASN A 237 -17.15 4.09 2.41
N ASN A 238 -17.69 4.46 1.24
CA ASN A 238 -17.33 5.70 0.57
C ASN A 238 -17.90 6.91 1.30
N LYS A 239 -17.01 7.73 1.82
CA LYS A 239 -17.30 8.99 2.50
C LYS A 239 -16.65 10.21 1.82
N TYR A 240 -15.92 9.99 0.73
CA TYR A 240 -15.11 11.01 0.09
C TYR A 240 -15.77 11.62 -1.15
N VAL A 241 -16.48 10.83 -1.94
CA VAL A 241 -17.15 11.25 -3.16
C VAL A 241 -18.55 10.64 -3.21
N THR A 242 -19.52 11.35 -3.80
CA THR A 242 -20.92 10.87 -3.84
C THR A 242 -21.27 10.29 -5.20
N ASP A 243 -21.28 11.14 -6.24
CA ASP A 243 -21.72 10.76 -7.57
C ASP A 243 -20.62 10.83 -8.62
N SER A 244 -19.52 11.53 -8.31
CA SER A 244 -18.44 11.75 -9.26
C SER A 244 -17.09 11.94 -8.58
N VAL A 245 -16.04 11.47 -9.25
CA VAL A 245 -14.63 11.70 -8.91
C VAL A 245 -14.04 12.90 -9.66
N SER A 246 -14.81 13.53 -10.56
CA SER A 246 -14.33 14.63 -11.38
C SER A 246 -13.92 15.88 -10.61
N GLY A 247 -14.36 16.02 -9.35
CA GLY A 247 -13.97 17.08 -8.45
C GLY A 247 -12.60 16.87 -7.77
N LEU A 248 -11.97 15.73 -7.92
CA LEU A 248 -10.63 15.48 -7.40
C LEU A 248 -9.58 16.24 -8.23
N ASN A 249 -8.55 16.80 -7.56
CA ASN A 249 -7.49 17.52 -8.27
C ASN A 249 -6.72 16.60 -9.23
N CYS A 250 -6.52 15.33 -8.85
CA CYS A 250 -5.86 14.34 -9.70
C CYS A 250 -6.65 13.96 -10.95
N TRP A 251 -7.97 14.22 -11.00
CA TRP A 251 -8.81 13.78 -12.10
C TRP A 251 -8.40 14.38 -13.46
N SER A 252 -7.95 15.63 -13.48
CA SER A 252 -7.43 16.26 -14.69
C SER A 252 -6.24 15.49 -15.28
N THR A 253 -5.36 14.99 -14.42
CA THR A 253 -4.22 14.14 -14.81
C THR A 253 -4.70 12.79 -15.33
N VAL A 254 -5.64 12.16 -14.63
CA VAL A 254 -6.21 10.86 -15.02
C VAL A 254 -6.92 10.94 -16.36
N LYS A 255 -7.67 12.02 -16.60
CA LYS A 255 -8.34 12.25 -17.88
C LYS A 255 -7.36 12.45 -19.04
N GLY A 256 -6.19 13.01 -18.76
CA GLY A 256 -5.11 13.26 -19.74
C GLY A 256 -4.19 12.05 -20.00
N LEU A 257 -4.40 10.91 -19.36
CA LEU A 257 -3.60 9.71 -19.58
C LEU A 257 -3.71 9.22 -21.04
N THR A 258 -2.59 8.79 -21.59
CA THR A 258 -2.48 8.24 -22.95
C THR A 258 -2.56 6.72 -22.93
N ASP A 259 -2.73 6.11 -24.12
CA ASP A 259 -2.77 4.64 -24.24
C ASP A 259 -1.56 3.92 -23.63
N ALA A 260 -0.40 4.59 -23.53
CA ALA A 260 0.80 4.04 -22.92
C ALA A 260 0.72 3.95 -21.37
N ASP A 261 -0.22 4.70 -20.78
CA ASP A 261 -0.40 4.82 -19.33
C ASP A 261 -1.58 3.98 -18.81
N TYR A 262 -2.40 3.45 -19.74
CA TYR A 262 -3.54 2.60 -19.37
C TYR A 262 -3.06 1.32 -18.70
N ASP A 263 -3.91 0.75 -17.86
CA ASP A 263 -3.65 -0.45 -17.05
C ASP A 263 -2.47 -0.29 -16.06
N LYS A 264 -2.05 0.96 -15.79
CA LYS A 264 -1.06 1.29 -14.76
C LYS A 264 -1.70 2.09 -13.64
N ALA A 265 -1.26 1.82 -12.43
CA ALA A 265 -1.70 2.58 -11.27
C ALA A 265 -0.82 3.81 -11.05
N PHE A 266 -1.47 4.92 -10.71
CA PHE A 266 -0.88 6.19 -10.32
C PHE A 266 -1.47 6.63 -9.00
N SER A 267 -0.63 7.15 -8.11
CA SER A 267 -1.05 7.61 -6.79
C SER A 267 -0.90 9.11 -6.62
N PHE A 268 -1.79 9.69 -5.85
CA PHE A 268 -1.91 11.12 -5.58
C PHE A 268 -2.28 11.35 -4.13
N ASP A 269 -1.84 12.46 -3.56
CA ASP A 269 -2.31 12.92 -2.26
C ASP A 269 -3.35 14.03 -2.46
N GLU A 270 -4.53 13.83 -1.91
CA GLU A 270 -5.67 14.74 -2.01
C GLU A 270 -6.10 15.24 -0.62
N ASN A 271 -6.75 16.40 -0.58
CA ASN A 271 -7.44 16.87 0.61
C ASN A 271 -8.94 16.88 0.32
N ILE A 272 -9.64 15.90 0.87
CA ILE A 272 -11.08 15.73 0.65
C ILE A 272 -11.80 16.00 1.98
N ASN A 273 -12.67 16.99 2.01
CA ASN A 273 -13.43 17.39 3.20
C ASN A 273 -12.55 17.68 4.44
N GLY A 274 -11.34 18.22 4.22
CA GLY A 274 -10.38 18.54 5.28
C GLY A 274 -9.59 17.33 5.80
N GLU A 275 -9.74 16.17 5.20
CA GLU A 275 -8.94 14.97 5.47
C GLU A 275 -7.92 14.73 4.36
N LYS A 276 -6.65 14.49 4.72
CA LYS A 276 -5.65 14.05 3.76
C LYS A 276 -5.95 12.59 3.39
N VAL A 277 -6.11 12.33 2.10
CA VAL A 277 -6.47 11.03 1.55
C VAL A 277 -5.44 10.67 0.49
N HIS A 278 -4.93 9.45 0.54
CA HIS A 278 -4.12 8.89 -0.52
C HIS A 278 -5.05 8.26 -1.55
N VAL A 279 -5.04 8.82 -2.77
CA VAL A 279 -5.87 8.36 -3.89
C VAL A 279 -4.98 7.59 -4.85
N VAL A 280 -5.40 6.41 -5.26
CA VAL A 280 -4.72 5.62 -6.28
C VAL A 280 -5.69 5.32 -7.42
N THR A 281 -5.25 5.48 -8.67
CA THR A 281 -6.10 5.35 -9.84
C THR A 281 -5.48 4.42 -10.86
N SER A 282 -6.31 3.65 -11.58
CA SER A 282 -5.87 2.88 -12.75
C SER A 282 -6.96 2.91 -13.81
N LYS A 283 -6.64 3.37 -15.02
CA LYS A 283 -7.57 3.48 -16.13
C LYS A 283 -7.50 2.25 -17.01
N ASP A 284 -8.63 1.59 -17.20
CA ASP A 284 -8.74 0.38 -18.02
C ASP A 284 -8.65 0.72 -19.52
N ALA A 285 -7.82 -0.03 -20.23
CA ALA A 285 -7.59 0.19 -21.66
C ALA A 285 -8.78 -0.21 -22.54
N VAL A 286 -9.62 -1.13 -22.09
CA VAL A 286 -10.72 -1.68 -22.89
C VAL A 286 -11.95 -0.79 -22.81
N THR A 287 -12.35 -0.45 -21.59
CA THR A 287 -13.59 0.31 -21.33
C THR A 287 -13.37 1.80 -21.20
N GLY A 288 -12.13 2.23 -20.93
CA GLY A 288 -11.84 3.61 -20.54
C GLY A 288 -12.27 3.94 -19.10
N TRP A 289 -12.86 2.98 -18.38
CA TRP A 289 -13.26 3.17 -16.98
C TRP A 289 -12.04 3.24 -16.07
N THR A 290 -12.20 3.87 -14.93
CA THR A 290 -11.11 4.07 -13.98
C THR A 290 -11.46 3.48 -12.63
N LEU A 291 -10.61 2.59 -12.13
CA LEU A 291 -10.61 2.18 -10.73
C LEU A 291 -9.98 3.31 -9.90
N VAL A 292 -10.70 3.80 -8.91
CA VAL A 292 -10.24 4.87 -8.01
C VAL A 292 -10.30 4.38 -6.58
N GLY A 293 -9.13 4.21 -5.99
CA GLY A 293 -8.97 3.74 -4.62
C GLY A 293 -8.71 4.90 -3.66
N PHE A 294 -9.26 4.80 -2.46
CA PHE A 294 -9.13 5.79 -1.40
C PHE A 294 -8.57 5.15 -0.14
N ILE A 295 -7.55 5.75 0.43
CA ILE A 295 -6.91 5.31 1.67
C ILE A 295 -6.80 6.50 2.60
N SER A 296 -7.40 6.41 3.80
CA SER A 296 -7.34 7.47 4.81
C SER A 296 -5.92 7.64 5.35
N SER A 297 -5.42 8.87 5.37
CA SER A 297 -4.15 9.16 6.05
C SER A 297 -4.20 8.91 7.56
N LYS A 298 -5.39 8.81 8.17
CA LYS A 298 -5.53 8.45 9.58
C LYS A 298 -5.08 7.02 9.84
N GLU A 299 -5.36 6.10 8.93
CA GLU A 299 -4.90 4.71 9.03
C GLU A 299 -3.36 4.63 9.02
N THR A 300 -2.76 5.34 8.08
CA THR A 300 -1.30 5.45 7.95
C THR A 300 -0.69 6.12 9.16
N SER A 301 -1.31 7.23 9.61
CA SER A 301 -0.85 8.01 10.76
C SER A 301 -0.94 7.24 12.08
N ALA A 302 -1.93 6.39 12.27
CA ALA A 302 -2.07 5.59 13.49
C ALA A 302 -0.87 4.66 13.69
N THR A 303 -0.46 3.96 12.65
CA THR A 303 0.72 3.08 12.69
C THR A 303 2.01 3.88 12.86
N THR A 304 2.15 4.97 12.10
CA THR A 304 3.31 5.87 12.19
C THR A 304 3.41 6.50 13.58
N ASN A 305 2.32 6.99 14.15
CA ASN A 305 2.29 7.60 15.49
C ASN A 305 2.68 6.60 16.58
N LYS A 306 2.27 5.34 16.47
CA LYS A 306 2.70 4.28 17.40
C LYS A 306 4.21 4.05 17.34
N MET A 307 4.78 4.01 16.12
CA MET A 307 6.23 3.86 15.94
C MET A 307 6.99 5.08 16.46
N ILE A 308 6.50 6.29 16.17
CA ILE A 308 7.07 7.56 16.67
C ILE A 308 7.01 7.58 18.20
N SER A 309 5.86 7.24 18.79
CA SER A 309 5.69 7.20 20.25
C SER A 309 6.70 6.25 20.91
N ASN A 310 6.88 5.06 20.37
CA ASN A 310 7.89 4.12 20.85
C ASN A 310 9.32 4.69 20.76
N THR A 311 9.65 5.32 19.62
CA THR A 311 10.94 5.98 19.42
C THR A 311 11.18 7.08 20.46
N VAL A 312 10.17 7.91 20.73
CA VAL A 312 10.23 8.98 21.73
C VAL A 312 10.42 8.40 23.15
N ILE A 313 9.64 7.36 23.49
CA ILE A 313 9.74 6.70 24.80
C ILE A 313 11.16 6.11 25.00
N PHE A 314 11.68 5.37 24.03
CA PHE A 314 13.04 4.80 24.12
C PHE A 314 14.11 5.90 24.20
N SER A 315 13.93 7.00 23.48
CA SER A 315 14.83 8.16 23.53
C SER A 315 14.83 8.82 24.91
N ILE A 316 13.66 8.96 25.55
CA ILE A 316 13.53 9.50 26.91
C ILE A 316 14.21 8.55 27.91
N ILE A 317 13.98 7.25 27.82
CA ILE A 317 14.62 6.25 28.69
C ILE A 317 16.14 6.30 28.54
N ALA A 318 16.64 6.31 27.31
CA ALA A 318 18.07 6.42 27.04
C ALA A 318 18.67 7.71 27.61
N PHE A 319 17.95 8.83 27.50
CA PHE A 319 18.34 10.13 28.05
C PHE A 319 18.41 10.10 29.58
N VAL A 320 17.40 9.55 30.25
CA VAL A 320 17.37 9.43 31.73
C VAL A 320 18.52 8.54 32.23
N ILE A 321 18.74 7.41 31.57
CA ILE A 321 19.88 6.52 31.89
C ILE A 321 21.19 7.26 31.68
N GLY A 322 21.34 7.95 30.57
CA GLY A 322 22.55 8.72 30.26
C GLY A 322 22.84 9.82 31.28
N ILE A 323 21.80 10.56 31.73
CA ILE A 323 21.92 11.53 32.84
C ILE A 323 22.35 10.83 34.14
N GLY A 324 21.71 9.70 34.48
CA GLY A 324 22.08 8.95 35.66
C GLY A 324 23.56 8.53 35.68
N ILE A 325 24.03 8.01 34.56
CA ILE A 325 25.45 7.62 34.38
C ILE A 325 26.35 8.88 34.49
N ALA A 326 25.98 9.96 33.80
CA ALA A 326 26.73 11.20 33.83
C ALA A 326 26.87 11.75 35.26
N LEU A 327 25.77 11.76 36.03
CA LEU A 327 25.78 12.21 37.44
C LEU A 327 26.62 11.28 38.30
N ALA A 328 26.48 9.98 38.17
CA ALA A 328 27.24 8.99 38.95
C ALA A 328 28.76 9.10 38.69
N VAL A 329 29.14 9.18 37.40
CA VAL A 329 30.55 9.35 37.00
C VAL A 329 31.10 10.70 37.53
N THR A 330 30.35 11.79 37.34
CA THR A 330 30.77 13.10 37.78
C THR A 330 30.89 13.16 39.31
N ALA A 331 29.93 12.58 40.05
CA ALA A 331 29.96 12.54 41.51
C ALA A 331 31.17 11.73 42.01
N SER A 332 31.43 10.55 41.39
CA SER A 332 32.59 9.74 41.70
C SER A 332 33.91 10.49 41.46
N MET A 333 34.07 11.04 40.23
CA MET A 333 35.27 11.80 39.88
C MET A 333 35.47 13.05 40.78
N THR A 334 34.38 13.79 41.01
CA THR A 334 34.44 15.02 41.86
C THR A 334 34.78 14.68 43.30
N LYS A 335 34.31 13.53 43.80
CA LYS A 335 34.62 13.06 45.15
C LYS A 335 36.10 12.75 45.33
N GLU A 336 36.67 12.03 44.38
CA GLU A 336 38.09 11.65 44.42
C GLU A 336 38.99 12.85 44.23
N ILE A 337 38.64 13.75 43.28
CA ILE A 337 39.43 14.96 43.06
C ILE A 337 39.34 15.87 44.33
N LYS A 338 38.19 15.99 44.96
CA LYS A 338 38.07 16.75 46.22
C LYS A 338 38.88 16.16 47.34
N LYS A 339 38.93 14.81 47.46
CA LYS A 339 39.73 14.10 48.48
C LYS A 339 41.19 14.47 48.30
N VAL A 340 41.72 14.25 47.07
CA VAL A 340 43.13 14.59 46.77
C VAL A 340 43.39 16.09 46.94
N SER A 341 42.49 16.94 46.44
CA SER A 341 42.63 18.41 46.59
C SER A 341 42.61 18.88 48.05
N GLY A 342 41.84 18.18 48.95
CA GLY A 342 41.84 18.42 50.36
C GLY A 342 43.22 18.15 50.98
N HIS A 343 43.74 16.97 50.75
CA HIS A 343 45.11 16.61 51.21
C HIS A 343 46.22 17.49 50.59
N MET A 344 46.09 17.88 49.31
CA MET A 344 46.99 18.85 48.69
C MET A 344 47.02 20.21 49.38
N LYS A 345 45.83 20.67 49.84
CA LYS A 345 45.74 21.91 50.61
C LYS A 345 46.44 21.81 51.97
N ASP A 346 46.30 20.66 52.61
CA ASP A 346 46.97 20.42 53.90
C ASP A 346 48.48 20.36 53.71
N VAL A 347 48.97 19.68 52.64
CA VAL A 347 50.40 19.68 52.28
C VAL A 347 50.88 21.07 51.86
N ALA A 348 50.11 21.85 51.09
CA ALA A 348 50.43 23.23 50.75
C ALA A 348 50.45 24.17 51.95
N GLY A 349 49.71 23.82 53.03
CA GLY A 349 49.77 24.42 54.34
C GLY A 349 51.01 24.05 55.16
N GLY A 350 51.88 23.14 54.60
CA GLY A 350 53.12 22.70 55.25
C GLY A 350 53.06 21.38 55.97
N ASP A 351 51.88 20.70 56.00
CA ASP A 351 51.78 19.37 56.62
C ASP A 351 52.19 18.28 55.63
N LEU A 352 53.48 17.94 55.65
CA LEU A 352 54.04 16.88 54.80
C LEU A 352 53.89 15.49 55.43
N THR A 353 53.15 15.35 56.53
CA THR A 353 52.90 14.05 57.18
C THR A 353 51.56 13.46 56.68
N ASP A 354 50.70 14.26 56.06
CA ASP A 354 49.43 13.81 55.54
C ASP A 354 49.63 12.75 54.45
N ARG A 355 48.85 11.68 54.49
CA ARG A 355 48.89 10.55 53.54
C ARG A 355 47.44 10.16 53.21
N ILE A 356 47.25 9.85 51.93
CA ILE A 356 45.99 9.27 51.44
C ILE A 356 46.00 7.75 51.62
N ASP A 357 45.03 7.17 52.29
CA ASP A 357 44.82 5.72 52.33
C ASP A 357 44.33 5.20 50.98
N VAL A 358 45.23 4.55 50.25
CA VAL A 358 45.00 4.08 48.89
C VAL A 358 44.27 2.74 48.90
N LYS A 359 42.94 2.76 48.61
CA LYS A 359 42.07 1.59 48.53
C LYS A 359 41.68 1.15 47.12
N LYS A 360 41.92 2.00 46.11
CA LYS A 360 41.55 1.79 44.74
C LYS A 360 42.69 1.30 43.88
N LYS A 361 42.36 0.39 42.93
CA LYS A 361 43.33 -0.17 41.96
C LYS A 361 43.10 0.40 40.57
N ASN A 362 42.66 1.68 40.50
CA ASN A 362 42.47 2.41 39.22
C ASN A 362 43.32 3.67 39.24
N GLU A 363 43.16 4.49 38.18
CA GLU A 363 43.91 5.72 37.95
C GLU A 363 43.84 6.71 39.15
N PHE A 364 42.75 6.68 39.91
CA PHE A 364 42.65 7.47 41.14
C PHE A 364 43.46 6.88 42.29
N GLY A 365 43.56 5.53 42.35
CA GLY A 365 44.47 4.86 43.28
C GLY A 365 45.94 5.16 42.94
N ASP A 366 46.25 5.20 41.66
CA ASP A 366 47.59 5.60 41.18
C ASP A 366 47.87 7.08 41.51
N LEU A 367 46.84 7.94 41.34
CA LEU A 367 46.95 9.36 41.74
C LEU A 367 47.16 9.52 43.26
N GLU A 368 46.44 8.74 44.11
CA GLU A 368 46.62 8.72 45.54
C GLU A 368 48.02 8.25 45.91
N ASN A 369 48.55 7.19 45.29
CA ASN A 369 49.90 6.70 45.45
C ASN A 369 50.96 7.76 45.01
N ASN A 370 50.73 8.39 43.86
CA ASN A 370 51.65 9.41 43.34
C ASN A 370 51.62 10.64 44.24
N PHE A 371 50.47 11.02 44.84
CA PHE A 371 50.43 12.07 45.85
C PHE A 371 51.28 11.68 47.06
N ASN A 372 51.10 10.48 47.61
CA ASN A 372 51.90 9.99 48.71
C ASN A 372 53.41 9.97 48.41
N ASN A 373 53.76 9.51 47.19
CA ASN A 373 55.16 9.53 46.74
C ASN A 373 55.67 10.96 46.56
N MET A 374 54.78 11.89 46.06
CA MET A 374 55.17 13.31 45.98
C MET A 374 55.40 13.92 47.35
N VAL A 375 54.53 13.67 48.29
CA VAL A 375 54.69 14.12 49.67
C VAL A 375 55.94 13.54 50.31
N GLU A 376 56.22 12.28 49.99
CA GLU A 376 57.48 11.59 50.43
C GLU A 376 58.71 12.20 49.74
N ASN A 377 58.63 12.46 48.48
CA ASN A 377 59.69 13.06 47.68
C ASN A 377 59.79 14.57 47.80
N MET A 378 58.72 15.28 48.26
CA MET A 378 58.77 16.72 48.56
C MET A 378 59.69 17.09 49.74
N ALA A 379 59.99 16.13 50.58
CA ALA A 379 61.08 16.27 51.51
C ALA A 379 62.47 16.30 50.82
N VAL A 380 62.47 15.87 49.55
CA VAL A 380 63.77 15.74 48.79
C VAL A 380 63.70 16.52 47.44
N LEU A 381 62.60 16.71 46.76
CA LEU A 381 62.61 17.31 45.45
C LEU A 381 61.23 17.81 44.94
N ILE A 382 61.15 19.09 44.56
CA ILE A 382 60.03 19.82 43.92
C ILE A 382 59.66 19.33 42.51
N LYS A 383 60.37 18.36 42.00
CA LYS A 383 60.37 18.01 40.57
C LYS A 383 59.29 17.03 40.10
N GLY A 384 58.49 16.46 41.02
CA GLY A 384 57.50 15.44 40.65
C GLY A 384 56.09 15.93 40.27
N VAL A 385 55.81 17.22 40.44
CA VAL A 385 54.46 17.78 40.25
C VAL A 385 54.12 17.93 38.74
N GLU A 386 55.09 18.24 37.92
CA GLU A 386 54.88 18.55 36.49
C GLU A 386 54.58 17.29 35.66
N GLU A 387 55.16 16.16 36.06
CA GLU A 387 55.09 14.89 35.28
C GLU A 387 53.75 14.14 35.46
N LYS A 388 53.02 14.45 36.53
CA LYS A 388 51.83 13.67 36.90
C LYS A 388 50.49 14.34 36.54
N SER A 389 50.50 15.58 36.14
CA SER A 389 49.35 16.29 35.61
C SER A 389 48.93 15.69 34.21
N GLY A 390 49.90 15.21 33.46
CA GLY A 390 49.67 14.57 32.17
C GLY A 390 48.88 13.25 32.21
N VAL A 391 49.09 12.47 33.33
CA VAL A 391 48.41 11.18 33.49
C VAL A 391 46.88 11.30 33.65
N ILE A 392 46.44 12.42 34.26
CA ILE A 392 45.00 12.69 34.44
C ILE A 392 44.32 13.03 33.12
N VAL A 393 45.02 13.74 32.23
CA VAL A 393 44.50 14.11 30.90
C VAL A 393 44.33 12.87 30.04
N ASP A 394 45.28 11.95 30.07
CA ASP A 394 45.23 10.69 29.31
C ASP A 394 44.13 9.72 29.79
N ALA A 395 43.91 9.64 31.11
CA ALA A 395 42.84 8.83 31.68
C ALA A 395 41.44 9.34 31.31
N SER A 396 41.28 10.66 31.32
CA SER A 396 40.03 11.29 30.92
C SER A 396 39.75 11.16 29.42
N ALA A 397 40.82 11.23 28.60
CA ALA A 397 40.72 11.00 27.15
C ALA A 397 40.29 9.56 26.82
N LYS A 398 40.87 8.57 27.57
CA LYS A 398 40.53 7.15 27.39
C LYS A 398 39.09 6.83 27.77
N ILE A 399 38.59 7.41 28.86
CA ILE A 399 37.19 7.25 29.31
C ILE A 399 36.23 7.86 28.28
N ALA A 400 36.54 9.06 27.76
CA ALA A 400 35.76 9.70 26.70
C ALA A 400 35.71 8.87 25.41
N GLY A 401 36.83 8.23 25.03
CA GLY A 401 36.93 7.33 23.88
C GLY A 401 36.06 6.08 24.01
N VAL A 402 36.09 5.41 25.16
CA VAL A 402 35.28 4.19 25.41
C VAL A 402 33.78 4.52 25.47
N SER A 403 33.40 5.62 26.11
CA SER A 403 31.99 6.05 26.15
C SER A 403 31.43 6.35 24.76
N LYS A 404 32.22 6.97 23.89
CA LYS A 404 31.81 7.24 22.52
C LYS A 404 31.57 5.95 21.71
N SER A 405 32.53 5.02 21.78
CA SER A 405 32.45 3.74 21.06
C SER A 405 31.26 2.89 21.52
N THR A 406 30.93 2.88 22.81
CA THR A 406 29.79 2.13 23.34
C THR A 406 28.47 2.73 22.87
N THR A 407 28.36 4.07 22.85
CA THR A 407 27.15 4.75 22.37
C THR A 407 26.90 4.51 20.88
N GLU A 408 27.96 4.54 20.07
CA GLU A 408 27.87 4.25 18.62
C GLU A 408 27.39 2.81 18.35
N THR A 409 27.92 1.85 19.09
CA THR A 409 27.53 0.43 18.93
C THR A 409 26.07 0.17 19.34
N VAL A 410 25.61 0.75 20.46
CA VAL A 410 24.20 0.64 20.91
C VAL A 410 23.23 1.29 19.90
N GLY A 411 23.64 2.41 19.31
CA GLY A 411 22.86 3.07 18.25
C GLY A 411 22.68 2.16 17.01
N GLN A 412 23.75 1.56 16.52
CA GLN A 412 23.69 0.66 15.37
C GLN A 412 22.84 -0.60 15.62
N VAL A 413 22.92 -1.17 16.82
CA VAL A 413 22.08 -2.33 17.20
C VAL A 413 20.60 -1.95 17.26
N SER A 414 20.29 -0.78 17.82
CA SER A 414 18.89 -0.29 17.89
C SER A 414 18.29 -0.06 16.48
N GLU A 415 19.08 0.51 15.57
CA GLU A 415 18.64 0.75 14.19
C GLU A 415 18.39 -0.56 13.41
N ALA A 416 19.28 -1.53 13.63
CA ALA A 416 19.11 -2.86 13.02
C ALA A 416 17.86 -3.58 13.55
N ILE A 417 17.58 -3.53 14.85
CA ILE A 417 16.38 -4.12 15.46
C ILE A 417 15.11 -3.46 14.92
N GLN A 418 15.14 -2.12 14.78
CA GLN A 418 14.01 -1.36 14.23
C GLN A 418 13.71 -1.78 12.78
N SER A 419 14.76 -1.91 11.96
CA SER A 419 14.61 -2.31 10.56
C SER A 419 14.05 -3.72 10.40
N VAL A 420 14.46 -4.66 11.26
CA VAL A 420 13.94 -6.04 11.29
C VAL A 420 12.47 -6.07 11.74
N ALA A 421 12.09 -5.28 12.74
CA ALA A 421 10.71 -5.22 13.23
C ALA A 421 9.74 -4.68 12.17
N VAL A 422 10.15 -3.64 11.44
CA VAL A 422 9.39 -3.07 10.33
C VAL A 422 9.21 -4.09 9.19
N GLY A 423 10.31 -4.76 8.82
CA GLY A 423 10.27 -5.80 7.80
C GLY A 423 9.36 -6.98 8.17
N ALA A 424 9.44 -7.44 9.42
CA ALA A 424 8.62 -8.54 9.92
C ALA A 424 7.12 -8.19 9.97
N SER A 425 6.79 -6.96 10.38
CA SER A 425 5.40 -6.49 10.38
C SER A 425 4.81 -6.40 8.96
N GLY A 426 5.56 -5.85 8.00
CA GLY A 426 5.13 -5.78 6.60
C GLY A 426 4.98 -7.16 5.94
N GLN A 427 5.82 -8.11 6.34
CA GLN A 427 5.74 -9.50 5.86
C GLN A 427 4.50 -10.22 6.42
N ALA A 428 4.19 -10.02 7.70
CA ALA A 428 3.00 -10.60 8.33
C ALA A 428 1.71 -10.09 7.69
N ASP A 429 1.64 -8.79 7.43
CA ASP A 429 0.48 -8.13 6.80
C ASP A 429 0.28 -8.61 5.34
N SER A 430 1.38 -8.71 4.59
CA SER A 430 1.36 -9.24 3.21
C SER A 430 0.91 -10.71 3.17
N THR A 431 1.33 -11.50 4.16
CA THR A 431 0.95 -12.92 4.25
C THR A 431 -0.52 -13.07 4.64
N GLN A 432 -1.00 -12.22 5.54
CA GLN A 432 -2.41 -12.20 5.95
C GLN A 432 -3.32 -11.83 4.79
N THR A 433 -2.93 -10.83 4.01
CA THR A 433 -3.66 -10.41 2.80
C THR A 433 -3.67 -11.52 1.75
N ALA A 434 -2.51 -12.12 1.47
CA ALA A 434 -2.41 -13.24 0.53
C ALA A 434 -3.23 -14.47 0.99
N THR A 435 -3.23 -14.74 2.31
CA THR A 435 -4.03 -15.84 2.87
C THR A 435 -5.52 -15.59 2.73
N GLN A 436 -5.96 -14.35 2.95
CA GLN A 436 -7.35 -13.95 2.78
C GLN A 436 -7.80 -14.03 1.30
N GLU A 437 -6.92 -13.70 0.38
CA GLU A 437 -7.18 -13.81 -1.06
C GLU A 437 -7.22 -15.27 -1.52
N VAL A 438 -6.33 -16.13 -0.99
CA VAL A 438 -6.34 -17.59 -1.24
C VAL A 438 -7.59 -18.24 -0.63
N GLU A 439 -8.00 -17.81 0.57
CA GLU A 439 -9.22 -18.31 1.23
C GLU A 439 -10.48 -17.91 0.45
N ASN A 440 -10.53 -16.70 -0.07
CA ASN A 440 -11.60 -16.24 -0.96
C ASN A 440 -11.60 -16.99 -2.31
N LEU A 441 -10.42 -17.27 -2.89
CA LEU A 441 -10.30 -18.12 -4.09
C LEU A 441 -10.77 -19.57 -3.80
N SER A 442 -10.42 -20.11 -2.62
CA SER A 442 -10.84 -21.44 -2.19
C SER A 442 -12.35 -21.54 -2.01
N LEU A 443 -12.97 -20.48 -1.44
CA LEU A 443 -14.43 -20.41 -1.29
C LEU A 443 -15.16 -20.34 -2.64
N ILE A 444 -14.55 -19.65 -3.63
CA ILE A 444 -15.08 -19.61 -5.00
C ILE A 444 -14.97 -20.98 -5.67
N HIS A 445 -13.89 -21.74 -5.41
CA HIS A 445 -13.70 -23.10 -5.96
C HIS A 445 -14.55 -24.18 -5.26
N ILE A 446 -14.91 -23.95 -3.99
CA ILE A 446 -15.76 -24.91 -3.23
C ILE A 446 -17.24 -24.73 -3.52
N SER A 447 -17.66 -23.55 -4.04
CA SER A 447 -19.07 -23.27 -4.34
C SER A 447 -19.53 -23.77 -5.71
N GLU A 448 -18.64 -24.33 -6.51
CA GLU A 448 -19.01 -24.90 -7.80
C GLU A 448 -19.13 -26.44 -7.71
N PRO A 449 -20.34 -26.97 -7.64
CA PRO A 449 -20.50 -28.43 -7.67
C PRO A 449 -20.22 -28.92 -9.07
N THR A 450 -19.10 -29.62 -9.18
CA THR A 450 -18.83 -30.53 -10.31
C THR A 450 -20.07 -31.38 -10.56
N ARG A 451 -20.82 -31.05 -11.57
CA ARG A 451 -21.84 -31.97 -12.12
C ARG A 451 -21.41 -32.50 -13.46
N LEU A 452 -20.52 -33.44 -13.40
CA LEU A 452 -20.42 -34.50 -14.41
C LEU A 452 -21.66 -35.37 -14.29
N GLN A 453 -22.45 -35.42 -15.32
CA GLN A 453 -23.30 -36.54 -15.69
C GLN A 453 -23.39 -36.54 -17.21
N LEU A 454 -22.76 -37.50 -17.86
CA LEU A 454 -23.37 -38.76 -18.28
C LEU A 454 -24.69 -38.56 -19.04
N ILE A 455 -24.70 -38.54 -20.31
CA ILE A 455 -25.05 -39.57 -21.28
C ILE A 455 -24.57 -39.10 -22.64
#